data_e71513b6b9fc18b20e9183cc620f93f5
#
_entry.id   e71513b6b9fc18b20e9183cc620f93f5
#
_cell.length_a   1.000
_cell.length_b   1.000
_cell.length_c   1.000
_cell.angle_alpha   90.00
_cell.angle_beta   90.00
_cell.angle_gamma   90.00
#
_symmetry.space_group_name_H-M   'P 1'
#
loop_
_entity.id
_entity.type
_entity.pdbx_description
1 polymer ?
#
loop_
_entity_poly.entity_id
_entity_poly.type
_entity_poly.pdbx_seq_one_letter_code
_entity_poly.pdbx_strand_id
1 'polypeptide(L)'
;TKNETNLTLNVEALNKDIQLFPQVHSITQDMTLTHKGVSRLVMIDRYSFKDTEKKTLKAGDFVVLTAKQDPKFPARGLGIIHSINHEKKSAKILIEEDYRHVLDGDEQTTGIIERSLDIIEKPLEIYYEQIAKRNATGLAAVEKTEEKRQEWFEKFYEQLVALNFIPAGRVIYGAGSETEVTFFNCYVMPFVADSREGISDHRKQVMEIMSRGGGVGTNGSTLRPRNTL
;
A
#
# COMPACT_ATOMS: atom_id res chain seq x y z
N THR A 1 30.17 20.52 15.45
CA THR A 1 29.43 19.80 16.49
C THR A 1 28.28 19.07 15.81
N LYS A 2 28.46 17.75 15.65
CA LYS A 2 27.48 16.84 15.07
C LYS A 2 26.32 16.68 16.06
N ASN A 3 25.22 17.36 15.85
CA ASN A 3 23.93 16.96 16.39
C ASN A 3 23.26 16.07 15.33
N GLU A 4 23.71 14.83 15.27
CA GLU A 4 22.94 13.76 14.65
C GLU A 4 21.74 13.49 15.56
N THR A 5 20.62 14.10 15.25
CA THR A 5 19.32 13.69 15.78
C THR A 5 19.01 12.32 15.17
N ASN A 6 19.40 11.26 15.87
CA ASN A 6 18.90 9.92 15.57
C ASN A 6 17.42 9.89 15.92
N LEU A 7 16.59 10.30 14.95
CA LEU A 7 15.14 10.16 15.06
C LEU A 7 14.82 8.68 14.85
N THR A 8 14.42 8.01 15.93
CA THR A 8 13.94 6.63 15.88
C THR A 8 12.42 6.60 15.95
N LEU A 9 11.81 5.60 15.31
CA LEU A 9 10.37 5.37 15.39
C LEU A 9 9.95 5.19 16.86
N ASN A 10 8.98 5.98 17.29
CA ASN A 10 8.35 5.84 18.60
C ASN A 10 7.15 4.87 18.50
N VAL A 11 7.40 3.61 18.81
CA VAL A 11 6.39 2.52 18.73
C VAL A 11 5.22 2.77 19.68
N GLU A 12 5.45 3.30 20.90
CA GLU A 12 4.37 3.57 21.86
C GLU A 12 3.44 4.66 21.34
N ALA A 13 4.00 5.73 20.77
CA ALA A 13 3.21 6.80 20.18
C ALA A 13 2.41 6.30 18.98
N LEU A 14 3.00 5.46 18.12
CA LEU A 14 2.30 4.87 16.97
C LEU A 14 1.18 3.93 17.44
N ASN A 15 1.42 3.09 18.45
CA ASN A 15 0.39 2.21 19.00
C ASN A 15 -0.80 2.97 19.60
N LYS A 16 -0.57 4.16 20.19
CA LYS A 16 -1.68 5.04 20.63
C LYS A 16 -2.50 5.56 19.45
N ASP A 17 -1.83 5.94 18.37
CA ASP A 17 -2.50 6.42 17.16
C ASP A 17 -3.30 5.27 16.49
N ILE A 18 -2.75 4.05 16.45
CA ILE A 18 -3.39 2.84 15.91
C ILE A 18 -4.72 2.53 16.63
N GLN A 19 -4.87 2.84 17.91
CA GLN A 19 -6.13 2.60 18.64
C GLN A 19 -7.34 3.33 18.04
N LEU A 20 -7.12 4.36 17.24
CA LEU A 20 -8.18 5.06 16.52
C LEU A 20 -8.62 4.35 15.23
N PHE A 21 -7.94 3.26 14.86
CA PHE A 21 -8.16 2.52 13.62
C PHE A 21 -8.38 1.03 13.94
N PRO A 22 -9.62 0.59 14.12
CA PRO A 22 -9.93 -0.77 14.57
C PRO A 22 -9.46 -1.87 13.60
N GLN A 23 -9.20 -1.53 12.34
CA GLN A 23 -8.69 -2.44 11.32
C GLN A 23 -7.21 -2.76 11.50
N VAL A 24 -6.48 -1.93 12.24
CA VAL A 24 -5.01 -2.03 12.36
C VAL A 24 -4.62 -2.68 13.68
N HIS A 25 -3.77 -3.67 13.60
CA HIS A 25 -3.23 -4.33 14.79
C HIS A 25 -2.05 -3.57 15.37
N SER A 26 -2.01 -3.45 16.69
CA SER A 26 -0.88 -2.83 17.40
C SER A 26 0.41 -3.61 17.17
N ILE A 27 1.53 -2.89 17.18
CA ILE A 27 2.87 -3.48 17.14
C ILE A 27 3.15 -4.16 18.47
N THR A 28 3.58 -5.41 18.43
CA THR A 28 3.98 -6.23 19.58
C THR A 28 5.49 -6.50 19.54
N GLN A 29 6.08 -6.90 20.66
CA GLN A 29 7.53 -7.09 20.78
C GLN A 29 8.07 -8.26 19.97
N ASP A 30 7.23 -9.20 19.61
CA ASP A 30 7.56 -10.37 18.78
C ASP A 30 7.60 -10.06 17.28
N MET A 31 7.13 -8.89 16.84
CA MET A 31 7.15 -8.48 15.44
C MET A 31 8.55 -8.09 14.99
N THR A 32 9.05 -8.73 13.96
CA THR A 32 10.42 -8.56 13.45
C THR A 32 10.52 -8.46 11.94
N LEU A 33 9.46 -8.80 11.19
CA LEU A 33 9.48 -8.84 9.73
C LEU A 33 9.40 -7.43 9.15
N THR A 34 10.56 -6.81 9.04
CA THR A 34 10.78 -5.60 8.25
C THR A 34 11.64 -5.95 7.05
N HIS A 35 11.12 -5.80 5.87
CA HIS A 35 11.94 -5.88 4.66
C HIS A 35 12.96 -4.73 4.62
N LYS A 36 13.87 -4.74 3.65
CA LYS A 36 14.86 -3.67 3.44
C LYS A 36 14.72 -3.11 2.02
N GLY A 37 15.24 -1.90 1.82
CA GLY A 37 15.32 -1.26 0.51
C GLY A 37 13.98 -1.19 -0.21
N VAL A 38 13.97 -1.55 -1.49
CA VAL A 38 12.78 -1.47 -2.36
C VAL A 38 11.62 -2.34 -1.85
N SER A 39 11.88 -3.53 -1.34
CA SER A 39 10.82 -4.41 -0.82
C SER A 39 10.09 -3.79 0.36
N ARG A 40 10.82 -3.13 1.27
CA ARG A 40 10.24 -2.39 2.40
C ARG A 40 9.41 -1.20 1.94
N LEU A 41 9.94 -0.44 0.99
CA LEU A 41 9.23 0.70 0.42
C LEU A 41 7.91 0.26 -0.24
N VAL A 42 7.93 -0.80 -1.06
CA VAL A 42 6.73 -1.33 -1.72
C VAL A 42 5.71 -1.83 -0.70
N MET A 43 6.13 -2.56 0.33
CA MET A 43 5.26 -3.04 1.40
C MET A 43 4.53 -1.87 2.09
N ILE A 44 5.27 -0.85 2.51
CA ILE A 44 4.72 0.29 3.23
C ILE A 44 3.93 1.23 2.30
N ASP A 45 4.44 1.50 1.11
CA ASP A 45 3.81 2.43 0.16
C ASP A 45 2.53 1.86 -0.46
N ARG A 46 2.49 0.56 -0.77
CA ARG A 46 1.41 -0.07 -1.53
C ARG A 46 0.40 -0.84 -0.70
N TYR A 47 0.82 -1.42 0.42
CA TYR A 47 0.03 -2.43 1.14
C TYR A 47 -0.26 -2.09 2.60
N SER A 48 0.46 -1.16 3.20
CA SER A 48 0.21 -0.69 4.55
C SER A 48 -1.09 0.10 4.64
N PHE A 49 -1.83 -0.10 5.71
CA PHE A 49 -2.94 0.78 6.08
C PHE A 49 -2.39 2.14 6.49
N LYS A 50 -3.02 3.23 6.04
CA LYS A 50 -2.53 4.59 6.24
C LYS A 50 -3.60 5.48 6.86
N ASP A 51 -3.15 6.46 7.64
CA ASP A 51 -3.98 7.60 8.08
C ASP A 51 -4.15 8.60 6.92
N THR A 52 -5.10 8.33 6.03
CA THR A 52 -5.36 9.13 4.83
C THR A 52 -5.86 10.54 5.15
N GLU A 53 -6.58 10.69 6.27
CA GLU A 53 -7.10 11.98 6.72
C GLU A 53 -6.08 12.77 7.56
N LYS A 54 -4.91 12.19 7.81
CA LYS A 54 -3.82 12.81 8.60
C LYS A 54 -4.24 13.26 10.01
N LYS A 55 -5.21 12.54 10.60
CA LYS A 55 -5.76 12.85 11.93
C LYS A 55 -4.70 12.80 13.03
N THR A 56 -3.71 11.95 12.87
CA THR A 56 -2.69 11.68 13.88
C THR A 56 -1.30 12.18 13.48
N LEU A 57 -1.16 12.88 12.34
CA LEU A 57 0.14 13.29 11.81
C LEU A 57 0.83 14.32 12.71
N LYS A 58 2.04 14.00 13.16
CA LYS A 58 2.85 14.84 14.06
C LYS A 58 4.35 14.68 13.83
N ALA A 59 5.14 15.56 14.43
CA ALA A 59 6.60 15.41 14.46
C ALA A 59 6.99 14.10 15.18
N GLY A 60 8.01 13.42 14.68
CA GLY A 60 8.45 12.10 15.12
C GLY A 60 7.76 10.95 14.42
N ASP A 61 6.73 11.19 13.60
CA ASP A 61 6.06 10.13 12.85
C ASP A 61 6.91 9.62 11.70
N PHE A 62 6.83 8.30 11.50
CA PHE A 62 7.33 7.63 10.32
C PHE A 62 6.37 7.86 9.14
N VAL A 63 6.91 8.17 7.98
CA VAL A 63 6.12 8.54 6.81
C VAL A 63 6.68 7.98 5.50
N VAL A 64 5.79 7.77 4.55
CA VAL A 64 6.11 7.53 3.15
C VAL A 64 5.72 8.76 2.34
N LEU A 65 6.56 9.16 1.39
CA LEU A 65 6.35 10.39 0.65
C LEU A 65 7.03 10.35 -0.73
N THR A 66 6.69 11.33 -1.58
CA THR A 66 7.46 11.59 -2.78
C THR A 66 8.72 12.36 -2.39
N ALA A 67 9.83 11.65 -2.26
CA ALA A 67 11.13 12.22 -1.88
C ALA A 67 11.71 13.09 -3.00
N LYS A 68 11.72 12.59 -4.24
CA LYS A 68 12.13 13.35 -5.44
C LYS A 68 10.90 13.73 -6.26
N GLN A 69 10.70 15.03 -6.45
CA GLN A 69 9.58 15.60 -7.22
C GLN A 69 9.99 15.89 -8.67
N ASP A 70 10.58 14.89 -9.35
CA ASP A 70 10.91 15.02 -10.77
C ASP A 70 9.67 14.68 -11.62
N PRO A 71 9.26 15.52 -12.59
CA PRO A 71 8.08 15.25 -13.43
C PRO A 71 8.17 13.98 -14.27
N LYS A 72 9.40 13.57 -14.64
CA LYS A 72 9.65 12.37 -15.45
C LYS A 72 9.98 11.14 -14.59
N PHE A 73 10.72 11.35 -13.52
CA PHE A 73 11.27 10.29 -12.68
C PHE A 73 11.02 10.57 -11.19
N PRO A 74 9.75 10.67 -10.75
CA PRO A 74 9.47 10.86 -9.33
C PRO A 74 9.95 9.63 -8.56
N ALA A 75 10.47 9.85 -7.35
CA ALA A 75 10.90 8.76 -6.50
C ALA A 75 10.23 8.84 -5.13
N ARG A 76 9.79 7.69 -4.64
CA ARG A 76 9.24 7.53 -3.30
C ARG A 76 10.36 7.26 -2.30
N GLY A 77 10.15 7.61 -1.05
CA GLY A 77 11.08 7.35 0.04
C GLY A 77 10.37 7.23 1.38
N LEU A 78 11.11 6.76 2.37
CA LEU A 78 10.67 6.64 3.76
C LEU A 78 11.50 7.57 4.62
N GLY A 79 10.88 8.12 5.65
CA GLY A 79 11.57 9.01 6.56
C GLY A 79 10.79 9.29 7.84
N ILE A 80 11.35 10.14 8.69
CA ILE A 80 10.72 10.56 9.95
C ILE A 80 10.55 12.08 9.92
N ILE A 81 9.38 12.56 10.31
CA ILE A 81 9.07 13.98 10.40
C ILE A 81 9.90 14.60 11.54
N HIS A 82 10.76 15.54 11.18
CA HIS A 82 11.51 16.33 12.16
C HIS A 82 10.64 17.45 12.72
N SER A 83 9.95 18.21 11.84
CA SER A 83 9.08 19.32 12.24
C SER A 83 8.01 19.58 11.19
N ILE A 84 6.88 20.13 11.63
CA ILE A 84 5.76 20.52 10.77
C ILE A 84 5.59 22.03 10.85
N ASN A 85 5.44 22.68 9.70
CA ASN A 85 5.05 24.07 9.58
C ASN A 85 3.60 24.13 9.08
N HIS A 86 2.67 24.42 9.98
CA HIS A 86 1.25 24.47 9.65
C HIS A 86 0.87 25.65 8.77
N GLU A 87 1.56 26.79 8.88
CA GLU A 87 1.31 27.98 8.05
C GLU A 87 1.66 27.71 6.58
N LYS A 88 2.82 27.07 6.34
CA LYS A 88 3.29 26.71 5.01
C LYS A 88 2.73 25.38 4.49
N LYS A 89 1.99 24.64 5.33
CA LYS A 89 1.54 23.26 5.04
C LYS A 89 2.68 22.37 4.57
N SER A 90 3.85 22.48 5.21
CA SER A 90 5.05 21.70 4.89
C SER A 90 5.62 21.01 6.12
N ALA A 91 6.43 19.98 5.88
CA ALA A 91 7.19 19.31 6.93
C ALA A 91 8.65 19.11 6.50
N LYS A 92 9.56 19.24 7.47
CA LYS A 92 10.94 18.80 7.33
C LYS A 92 11.04 17.35 7.74
N ILE A 93 11.63 16.52 6.87
CA ILE A 93 11.67 15.08 7.01
C ILE A 93 13.12 14.63 6.87
N LEU A 94 13.56 13.79 7.80
CA LEU A 94 14.81 13.08 7.70
C LEU A 94 14.55 11.77 6.93
N ILE A 95 15.10 11.68 5.73
CA ILE A 95 14.97 10.49 4.88
C ILE A 95 15.91 9.40 5.36
N GLU A 96 15.40 8.16 5.43
CA GLU A 96 16.21 7.00 5.77
C GLU A 96 17.35 6.80 4.77
N GLU A 97 18.48 6.30 5.24
CA GLU A 97 19.72 6.17 4.47
C GLU A 97 19.54 5.37 3.18
N ASP A 98 18.76 4.30 3.23
CA ASP A 98 18.45 3.45 2.06
C ASP A 98 17.84 4.22 0.88
N TYR A 99 17.18 5.36 1.13
CA TYR A 99 16.47 6.14 0.11
C TYR A 99 17.11 7.49 -0.20
N ARG A 100 18.23 7.85 0.44
CA ARG A 100 18.93 9.12 0.17
C ARG A 100 19.53 9.20 -1.23
N HIS A 101 19.83 8.06 -1.84
CA HIS A 101 20.41 7.98 -3.17
C HIS A 101 19.50 8.55 -4.28
N VAL A 102 18.18 8.71 -4.02
CA VAL A 102 17.26 9.31 -5.00
C VAL A 102 17.22 10.83 -4.92
N LEU A 103 17.80 11.44 -3.88
CA LEU A 103 17.85 12.88 -3.65
C LEU A 103 19.02 13.50 -4.42
N ASP A 104 18.95 14.80 -4.64
CA ASP A 104 19.97 15.57 -5.34
C ASP A 104 20.64 16.61 -4.41
N GLY A 105 21.87 16.99 -4.71
CA GLY A 105 22.59 18.08 -4.06
C GLY A 105 22.66 18.01 -2.53
N ASP A 106 22.36 19.12 -1.87
CA ASP A 106 22.45 19.24 -0.42
C ASP A 106 21.45 18.32 0.31
N GLU A 107 20.28 18.06 -0.28
CA GLU A 107 19.28 17.13 0.28
C GLU A 107 19.85 15.70 0.39
N GLN A 108 20.63 15.27 -0.60
CA GLN A 108 21.29 13.96 -0.57
C GLN A 108 22.33 13.87 0.56
N THR A 109 23.11 14.93 0.74
CA THR A 109 24.17 14.99 1.73
C THR A 109 23.62 15.01 3.16
N THR A 110 22.61 15.85 3.41
CA THR A 110 22.01 16.02 4.74
C THR A 110 20.96 14.95 5.06
N GLY A 111 20.32 14.41 4.04
CA GLY A 111 19.15 13.54 4.17
C GLY A 111 17.89 14.27 4.65
N ILE A 112 17.95 15.60 4.81
CA ILE A 112 16.82 16.42 5.27
C ILE A 112 16.18 17.10 4.06
N ILE A 113 14.89 16.88 3.90
CA ILE A 113 14.09 17.49 2.84
C ILE A 113 12.89 18.22 3.41
N GLU A 114 12.41 19.25 2.71
CA GLU A 114 11.14 19.91 3.03
C GLU A 114 10.13 19.61 1.92
N ARG A 115 8.97 19.07 2.32
CA ARG A 115 7.91 18.68 1.36
C ARG A 115 6.55 19.14 1.86
N SER A 116 5.62 19.37 0.90
CA SER A 116 4.22 19.66 1.22
C SER A 116 3.57 18.50 1.98
N LEU A 117 2.70 18.82 2.95
CA LEU A 117 1.93 17.79 3.66
C LEU A 117 1.04 16.96 2.73
N ASP A 118 0.66 17.48 1.56
CA ASP A 118 -0.22 16.77 0.63
C ASP A 118 0.39 15.49 0.06
N ILE A 119 1.73 15.45 -0.07
CA ILE A 119 2.47 14.30 -0.61
C ILE A 119 3.08 13.39 0.46
N ILE A 120 2.75 13.65 1.72
CA ILE A 120 3.21 12.87 2.87
C ILE A 120 2.06 11.99 3.34
N GLU A 121 2.31 10.72 3.54
CA GLU A 121 1.36 9.73 4.02
C GLU A 121 1.91 9.04 5.27
N LYS A 122 1.06 8.88 6.30
CA LYS A 122 1.43 8.20 7.55
C LYS A 122 0.97 6.74 7.50
N PRO A 123 1.88 5.77 7.35
CA PRO A 123 1.54 4.36 7.50
C PRO A 123 1.31 4.03 8.98
N LEU A 124 0.30 3.22 9.24
CA LEU A 124 -0.02 2.69 10.56
C LEU A 124 0.48 1.25 10.72
N GLU A 125 0.76 0.58 9.60
CA GLU A 125 1.37 -0.75 9.56
C GLU A 125 2.82 -0.60 9.07
N ILE A 126 3.78 -0.96 9.89
CA ILE A 126 5.23 -0.85 9.61
C ILE A 126 5.86 -2.22 9.49
N TYR A 127 5.36 -3.20 10.26
CA TYR A 127 5.78 -4.58 10.21
C TYR A 127 4.85 -5.41 9.34
N TYR A 128 5.42 -6.37 8.61
CA TYR A 128 4.63 -7.26 7.76
C TYR A 128 3.63 -8.10 8.56
N GLU A 129 3.98 -8.44 9.80
CA GLU A 129 3.08 -9.16 10.72
C GLU A 129 1.77 -8.38 10.98
N GLN A 130 1.79 -7.05 11.01
CA GLN A 130 0.56 -6.25 11.14
C GLN A 130 -0.33 -6.43 9.92
N ILE A 131 0.26 -6.34 8.71
CA ILE A 131 -0.43 -6.58 7.44
C ILE A 131 -0.98 -8.01 7.39
N ALA A 132 -0.16 -8.99 7.78
CA ALA A 132 -0.56 -10.40 7.82
C ALA A 132 -1.72 -10.66 8.79
N LYS A 133 -1.69 -10.05 9.99
CA LYS A 133 -2.79 -10.12 10.96
C LYS A 133 -4.08 -9.53 10.39
N ARG A 134 -4.01 -8.33 9.81
CA ARG A 134 -5.19 -7.70 9.18
C ARG A 134 -5.75 -8.57 8.07
N ASN A 135 -4.91 -9.08 7.18
CA ASN A 135 -5.31 -9.97 6.09
C ASN A 135 -5.95 -11.26 6.62
N ALA A 136 -5.30 -11.93 7.55
CA ALA A 136 -5.81 -13.17 8.13
C ALA A 136 -7.17 -12.94 8.81
N THR A 137 -7.32 -11.84 9.56
CA THR A 137 -8.60 -11.45 10.18
C THR A 137 -9.69 -11.23 9.13
N GLY A 138 -9.38 -10.46 8.07
CA GLY A 138 -10.35 -10.15 7.02
C GLY A 138 -10.76 -11.37 6.20
N LEU A 139 -9.82 -12.28 5.91
CA LEU A 139 -10.12 -13.52 5.19
C LEU A 139 -10.91 -14.51 6.04
N ALA A 140 -10.59 -14.63 7.33
CA ALA A 140 -11.30 -15.52 8.25
C ALA A 140 -12.71 -15.02 8.63
N ALA A 141 -12.97 -13.72 8.46
CA ALA A 141 -14.26 -13.12 8.85
C ALA A 141 -15.49 -13.70 8.12
N VAL A 142 -15.28 -14.36 6.97
CA VAL A 142 -16.35 -15.02 6.20
C VAL A 142 -16.87 -16.30 6.87
N GLU A 143 -16.13 -16.85 7.83
CA GLU A 143 -16.51 -18.05 8.55
C GLU A 143 -17.69 -17.78 9.50
N LYS A 144 -18.57 -18.78 9.63
CA LYS A 144 -19.85 -18.61 10.32
C LYS A 144 -19.74 -18.61 11.85
N THR A 145 -18.77 -19.34 12.40
CA THR A 145 -18.59 -19.47 13.85
C THR A 145 -17.25 -18.89 14.29
N GLU A 146 -17.19 -18.47 15.57
CA GLU A 146 -15.98 -17.87 16.11
C GLU A 146 -14.82 -18.88 16.15
N GLU A 147 -15.11 -20.16 16.47
CA GLU A 147 -14.11 -21.21 16.47
C GLU A 147 -13.49 -21.39 15.07
N LYS A 148 -14.33 -21.32 14.02
CA LYS A 148 -13.86 -21.39 12.63
C LYS A 148 -13.07 -20.16 12.22
N ARG A 149 -13.50 -18.97 12.65
CA ARG A 149 -12.74 -17.74 12.40
C ARG A 149 -11.36 -17.80 13.01
N GLN A 150 -11.27 -18.26 14.27
CA GLN A 150 -9.98 -18.41 14.94
C GLN A 150 -9.11 -19.47 14.26
N GLU A 151 -9.67 -20.64 13.93
CA GLU A 151 -8.95 -21.71 13.23
C GLU A 151 -8.36 -21.21 11.91
N TRP A 152 -9.15 -20.51 11.08
CA TRP A 152 -8.69 -20.00 9.79
C TRP A 152 -7.78 -18.80 9.91
N PHE A 153 -8.00 -17.94 10.89
CA PHE A 153 -7.07 -16.86 11.20
C PHE A 153 -5.66 -17.40 11.48
N GLU A 154 -5.53 -18.40 12.35
CA GLU A 154 -4.24 -19.00 12.70
C GLU A 154 -3.55 -19.61 11.47
N LYS A 155 -4.30 -20.37 10.67
CA LYS A 155 -3.77 -20.98 9.44
C LYS A 155 -3.30 -19.93 8.42
N PHE A 156 -4.10 -18.92 8.16
CA PHE A 156 -3.72 -17.86 7.24
C PHE A 156 -2.52 -17.07 7.76
N TYR A 157 -2.55 -16.67 9.02
CA TYR A 157 -1.48 -15.89 9.63
C TYR A 157 -0.15 -16.65 9.61
N GLU A 158 -0.13 -17.91 9.98
CA GLU A 158 1.07 -18.76 9.92
C GLU A 158 1.68 -18.80 8.52
N GLN A 159 0.89 -19.06 7.49
CA GLN A 159 1.38 -19.14 6.12
C GLN A 159 1.88 -17.80 5.58
N LEU A 160 1.20 -16.71 5.93
CA LEU A 160 1.58 -15.36 5.54
C LEU A 160 2.92 -14.95 6.19
N VAL A 161 3.05 -15.14 7.50
CA VAL A 161 4.26 -14.75 8.25
C VAL A 161 5.47 -15.61 7.88
N ALA A 162 5.26 -16.91 7.63
CA ALA A 162 6.29 -17.80 7.13
C ALA A 162 6.69 -17.52 5.68
N LEU A 163 5.98 -16.60 4.99
CA LEU A 163 6.15 -16.28 3.56
C LEU A 163 5.98 -17.49 2.63
N ASN A 164 5.29 -18.53 3.09
CA ASN A 164 4.94 -19.69 2.26
C ASN A 164 3.88 -19.33 1.21
N PHE A 165 3.06 -18.33 1.50
CA PHE A 165 2.04 -17.81 0.63
C PHE A 165 1.92 -16.28 0.75
N ILE A 166 1.97 -15.60 -0.38
CA ILE A 166 1.74 -14.16 -0.49
C ILE A 166 0.58 -13.96 -1.46
N PRO A 167 -0.57 -13.46 -0.99
CA PRO A 167 -1.72 -13.24 -1.86
C PRO A 167 -1.47 -12.11 -2.85
N ALA A 168 -2.33 -12.02 -3.86
CA ALA A 168 -2.28 -10.94 -4.84
C ALA A 168 -2.43 -9.57 -4.18
N GLY A 169 -1.81 -8.55 -4.78
CA GLY A 169 -1.68 -7.22 -4.18
C GLY A 169 -2.98 -6.61 -3.69
N ARG A 170 -4.10 -6.77 -4.41
CA ARG A 170 -5.39 -6.22 -3.96
C ARG A 170 -6.00 -6.98 -2.78
N VAL A 171 -5.65 -8.24 -2.58
CA VAL A 171 -6.01 -8.99 -1.37
C VAL A 171 -5.19 -8.49 -0.19
N ILE A 172 -3.87 -8.32 -0.37
CA ILE A 172 -3.01 -7.76 0.68
C ILE A 172 -3.48 -6.37 1.11
N TYR A 173 -3.84 -5.52 0.15
CA TYR A 173 -4.33 -4.17 0.42
C TYR A 173 -5.72 -4.17 1.06
N GLY A 174 -6.67 -4.96 0.49
CA GLY A 174 -8.10 -4.84 0.79
C GLY A 174 -8.61 -5.72 1.92
N ALA A 175 -8.00 -6.91 2.14
CA ALA A 175 -8.52 -7.81 3.17
C ALA A 175 -8.39 -7.22 4.57
N GLY A 176 -9.50 -7.09 5.27
CA GLY A 176 -9.59 -6.50 6.60
C GLY A 176 -9.40 -4.99 6.68
N SER A 177 -9.34 -4.29 5.53
CA SER A 177 -9.16 -2.82 5.51
C SER A 177 -10.46 -2.02 5.54
N GLU A 178 -11.62 -2.69 5.40
CA GLU A 178 -12.94 -2.05 5.20
C GLU A 178 -13.02 -1.17 3.94
N THR A 179 -12.04 -1.27 3.05
CA THR A 179 -12.05 -0.57 1.77
C THR A 179 -12.86 -1.38 0.76
N GLU A 180 -13.77 -0.73 0.03
CA GLU A 180 -14.52 -1.38 -1.04
C GLU A 180 -13.60 -1.71 -2.22
N VAL A 181 -13.11 -2.94 -2.27
CA VAL A 181 -12.29 -3.47 -3.36
C VAL A 181 -12.78 -4.85 -3.78
N THR A 182 -12.67 -5.16 -5.07
CA THR A 182 -12.82 -6.53 -5.53
C THR A 182 -11.51 -7.29 -5.32
N PHE A 183 -11.60 -8.56 -4.90
CA PHE A 183 -10.42 -9.44 -4.77
C PHE A 183 -10.06 -10.15 -6.08
N PHE A 184 -10.84 -9.96 -7.14
CA PHE A 184 -10.56 -10.51 -8.45
C PHE A 184 -9.60 -9.61 -9.22
N ASN A 185 -8.45 -10.15 -9.63
CA ASN A 185 -7.47 -9.44 -10.44
C ASN A 185 -7.81 -9.48 -11.93
N CYS A 186 -8.39 -10.59 -12.40
CA CYS A 186 -8.66 -10.83 -13.80
C CYS A 186 -10.08 -11.36 -14.01
N TYR A 187 -10.62 -11.04 -15.19
CA TYR A 187 -11.97 -11.39 -15.59
C TYR A 187 -11.94 -12.08 -16.95
N VAL A 188 -12.71 -13.16 -17.06
CA VAL A 188 -12.94 -13.84 -18.35
C VAL A 188 -14.07 -13.09 -19.07
N MET A 189 -13.76 -12.61 -20.27
CA MET A 189 -14.73 -11.92 -21.11
C MET A 189 -15.48 -12.90 -22.00
N PRO A 190 -16.77 -12.64 -22.33
CA PRO A 190 -17.48 -13.41 -23.33
C PRO A 190 -16.82 -13.24 -24.70
N PHE A 191 -17.11 -14.16 -25.62
CA PHE A 191 -16.68 -14.03 -27.00
C PHE A 191 -17.25 -12.76 -27.64
N VAL A 192 -16.41 -12.11 -28.46
CA VAL A 192 -16.82 -10.90 -29.17
C VAL A 192 -17.75 -11.29 -30.33
N ALA A 193 -18.95 -10.74 -30.37
CA ALA A 193 -19.82 -10.93 -31.53
C ALA A 193 -19.24 -10.19 -32.75
N ASP A 194 -19.28 -10.86 -33.91
CA ASP A 194 -18.73 -10.33 -35.18
C ASP A 194 -19.65 -9.29 -35.81
N SER A 195 -19.81 -8.17 -35.09
CA SER A 195 -20.60 -7.02 -35.52
C SER A 195 -20.01 -5.73 -34.92
N ARG A 196 -20.33 -4.59 -35.50
CA ARG A 196 -19.90 -3.29 -34.95
C ARG A 196 -20.42 -3.08 -33.53
N GLU A 197 -21.66 -3.46 -33.28
CA GLU A 197 -22.29 -3.40 -31.97
C GLU A 197 -21.55 -4.29 -30.96
N GLY A 198 -21.35 -5.59 -31.30
CA GLY A 198 -20.67 -6.52 -30.43
C GLY A 198 -19.22 -6.12 -30.08
N ILE A 199 -18.48 -5.55 -31.03
CA ILE A 199 -17.15 -5.02 -30.79
C ILE A 199 -17.21 -3.79 -29.85
N SER A 200 -18.20 -2.93 -30.05
CA SER A 200 -18.36 -1.73 -29.21
C SER A 200 -18.77 -2.08 -27.79
N ASP A 201 -19.68 -3.03 -27.61
CA ASP A 201 -20.11 -3.51 -26.30
C ASP A 201 -18.97 -4.20 -25.55
N HIS A 202 -18.18 -5.02 -26.25
CA HIS A 202 -17.00 -5.64 -25.68
C HIS A 202 -16.01 -4.57 -25.17
N ARG A 203 -15.71 -3.55 -25.98
CA ARG A 203 -14.83 -2.43 -25.57
C ARG A 203 -15.35 -1.68 -24.37
N LYS A 204 -16.66 -1.44 -24.29
CA LYS A 204 -17.31 -0.80 -23.13
C LYS A 204 -17.10 -1.63 -21.86
N GLN A 205 -17.31 -2.94 -21.92
CA GLN A 205 -17.11 -3.84 -20.80
C GLN A 205 -15.62 -3.88 -20.36
N VAL A 206 -14.70 -3.97 -21.32
CA VAL A 206 -13.26 -3.90 -21.05
C VAL A 206 -12.89 -2.63 -20.33
N MET A 207 -13.37 -1.48 -20.81
CA MET A 207 -13.10 -0.17 -20.20
C MET A 207 -13.65 -0.10 -18.76
N GLU A 208 -14.85 -0.60 -18.51
CA GLU A 208 -15.47 -0.62 -17.18
C GLU A 208 -14.67 -1.47 -16.18
N ILE A 209 -14.22 -2.65 -16.60
CA ILE A 209 -13.41 -3.53 -15.74
C ILE A 209 -12.03 -2.93 -15.48
N MET A 210 -11.37 -2.43 -16.53
CA MET A 210 -10.02 -1.86 -16.41
C MET A 210 -10.00 -0.55 -15.61
N SER A 211 -11.05 0.26 -15.67
CA SER A 211 -11.18 1.48 -14.87
C SER A 211 -11.21 1.20 -13.36
N ARG A 212 -11.63 -0.01 -12.98
CA ARG A 212 -11.63 -0.50 -11.59
C ARG A 212 -10.40 -1.34 -11.25
N GLY A 213 -9.37 -1.30 -12.11
CA GLY A 213 -8.10 -2.00 -11.92
C GLY A 213 -8.16 -3.50 -12.23
N GLY A 214 -9.23 -4.00 -12.86
CA GLY A 214 -9.32 -5.40 -13.31
C GLY A 214 -8.53 -5.64 -14.60
N GLY A 215 -7.87 -6.80 -14.72
CA GLY A 215 -7.32 -7.28 -15.98
C GLY A 215 -8.37 -8.03 -16.79
N VAL A 216 -8.30 -7.94 -18.11
CA VAL A 216 -9.20 -8.66 -19.02
C VAL A 216 -8.40 -9.33 -20.13
N GLY A 217 -8.85 -10.53 -20.54
CA GLY A 217 -8.40 -11.20 -21.75
C GLY A 217 -9.47 -11.09 -22.84
N THR A 218 -9.07 -10.85 -24.07
CA THR A 218 -9.96 -10.81 -25.23
C THR A 218 -9.68 -11.95 -26.18
N ASN A 219 -10.73 -12.67 -26.57
CA ASN A 219 -10.64 -13.71 -27.60
C ASN A 219 -11.30 -13.21 -28.90
N GLY A 220 -10.48 -13.06 -29.93
CA GLY A 220 -10.94 -12.61 -31.26
C GLY A 220 -11.27 -13.75 -32.24
N SER A 221 -11.30 -15.00 -31.78
CA SER A 221 -11.51 -16.16 -32.68
C SER A 221 -12.88 -16.20 -33.36
N THR A 222 -13.84 -15.45 -32.83
CA THR A 222 -15.20 -15.33 -33.42
C THR A 222 -15.32 -14.26 -34.49
N LEU A 223 -14.28 -13.42 -34.63
CA LEU A 223 -14.29 -12.37 -35.66
C LEU A 223 -13.96 -12.97 -37.01
N ARG A 224 -14.67 -12.51 -38.06
CA ARG A 224 -14.42 -12.96 -39.44
C ARG A 224 -13.00 -12.60 -39.90
N PRO A 225 -12.41 -13.41 -40.78
CA PRO A 225 -11.11 -13.11 -41.36
C PRO A 225 -11.19 -11.89 -42.30
N ARG A 226 -10.02 -11.32 -42.61
CA ARG A 226 -9.90 -10.20 -43.54
C ARG A 226 -10.49 -10.54 -44.91
N ASN A 227 -11.19 -9.58 -45.52
CA ASN A 227 -11.80 -9.70 -46.86
C ASN A 227 -13.01 -10.67 -46.94
N THR A 228 -13.66 -11.00 -45.86
CA THR A 228 -14.97 -11.68 -45.84
C THR A 228 -16.08 -10.66 -45.54
N LEU A 229 -17.27 -10.88 -46.15
CA LEU A 229 -18.46 -10.05 -45.92
C LEU A 229 -19.22 -10.49 -44.68
#